data_77687d124bdd82a55d7f93c805ff1645
#
_entry.id   77687d124bdd82a55d7f93c805ff1645
#
_cell.length_a   1.000
_cell.length_b   1.000
_cell.length_c   1.000
_cell.angle_alpha   90.00
_cell.angle_beta   90.00
_cell.angle_gamma   90.00
#
_symmetry.space_group_name_H-M   'P 1'
#
loop_
_entity.id
_entity.type
_entity.pdbx_description
1 polymer ?
#
loop_
_entity_poly.entity_id
_entity_poly.type
_entity_poly.pdbx_seq_one_letter_code
_entity_poly.pdbx_strand_id
1 'polypeptide(L)'
;YTSFQNTSGKLFTKGYSLKSYTDALKFLDNAIPNTFFIAGTSLILIVLLSIMVAYLVVRRNNFVNKFIDTLSMIPYVIPGSVVGISLVLGFSKKPFVLVGTFSIMIVALVIRRNSYTIRSSVAILQQIPISMEEAAISLGSSKMKAFFAVTMPMMMNGIVSGALLSWISIITELSSGIILYNYRTTTLTIQIYTYVSRGSYGIAAAMATILSLMTALSLMGFMFFSKNKNVMF
;
A
#
# COMPACT_ATOMS: atom_id res chain seq x y z
N TYR A 1 -6.34 -22.46 12.73
CA TYR A 1 -6.17 -23.69 13.46
C TYR A 1 -4.81 -23.72 14.20
N THR A 2 -3.68 -23.63 13.49
CA THR A 2 -2.32 -23.68 14.08
C THR A 2 -2.04 -22.60 15.11
N SER A 3 -2.66 -21.42 15.00
CA SER A 3 -2.50 -20.34 15.97
C SER A 3 -3.02 -20.63 17.37
N PHE A 4 -3.91 -21.61 17.50
CA PHE A 4 -4.47 -22.08 18.78
C PHE A 4 -3.76 -23.32 19.31
N GLN A 5 -2.92 -24.00 18.53
CA GLN A 5 -2.20 -25.19 18.99
C GLN A 5 -1.11 -24.82 20.02
N ASN A 6 -0.93 -25.69 21.00
CA ASN A 6 0.20 -25.58 21.90
C ASN A 6 1.51 -25.82 21.15
N THR A 7 2.55 -25.09 21.50
CA THR A 7 3.88 -25.24 20.93
C THR A 7 4.91 -25.51 22.02
N SER A 8 5.82 -26.44 21.75
CA SER A 8 7.01 -26.69 22.58
C SER A 8 8.25 -26.51 21.68
N GLY A 9 8.89 -25.35 21.80
CA GLY A 9 9.94 -24.94 20.86
C GLY A 9 9.42 -24.85 19.42
N LYS A 10 10.01 -25.65 18.53
CA LYS A 10 9.64 -25.69 17.09
C LYS A 10 8.48 -26.63 16.76
N LEU A 11 7.97 -27.39 17.73
CA LEU A 11 6.98 -28.44 17.49
C LEU A 11 5.60 -28.00 17.97
N PHE A 12 4.57 -28.35 17.20
CA PHE A 12 3.18 -28.27 17.64
C PHE A 12 2.86 -29.52 18.50
N THR A 13 2.29 -29.29 19.67
CA THR A 13 1.90 -30.35 20.60
C THR A 13 0.39 -30.47 20.66
N LYS A 14 -0.11 -31.63 21.19
CA LYS A 14 -1.55 -31.84 21.39
C LYS A 14 -2.11 -30.83 22.38
N GLY A 15 -3.30 -30.33 22.12
CA GLY A 15 -4.02 -29.36 22.95
C GLY A 15 -4.04 -27.96 22.34
N TYR A 16 -4.96 -27.14 22.84
CA TYR A 16 -5.21 -25.79 22.37
C TYR A 16 -5.06 -24.81 23.54
N SER A 17 -4.49 -23.64 23.24
CA SER A 17 -4.39 -22.54 24.22
C SER A 17 -4.33 -21.18 23.50
N LEU A 18 -4.59 -20.12 24.25
CA LEU A 18 -4.41 -18.75 23.80
C LEU A 18 -3.00 -18.20 24.09
N LYS A 19 -2.09 -19.05 24.59
CA LYS A 19 -0.73 -18.64 25.00
C LYS A 19 0.02 -17.96 23.84
N SER A 20 -0.07 -18.50 22.61
CA SER A 20 0.54 -17.91 21.43
C SER A 20 0.05 -16.50 21.15
N TYR A 21 -1.22 -16.19 21.43
CA TYR A 21 -1.77 -14.84 21.27
C TYR A 21 -1.31 -13.90 22.37
N THR A 22 -1.30 -14.34 23.63
CA THR A 22 -0.80 -13.50 24.74
C THR A 22 0.68 -13.17 24.58
N ASP A 23 1.47 -14.12 24.09
CA ASP A 23 2.87 -13.88 23.81
C ASP A 23 3.06 -13.01 22.55
N ALA A 24 2.27 -13.23 21.48
CA ALA A 24 2.29 -12.38 20.31
C ALA A 24 2.01 -10.91 20.66
N LEU A 25 0.98 -10.63 21.46
CA LEU A 25 0.60 -9.27 21.85
C LEU A 25 1.72 -8.52 22.57
N LYS A 26 2.56 -9.18 23.38
CA LYS A 26 3.72 -8.56 24.05
C LYS A 26 4.77 -8.00 23.07
N PHE A 27 4.83 -8.54 21.86
CA PHE A 27 5.83 -8.17 20.85
C PHE A 27 5.27 -7.27 19.74
N LEU A 28 3.99 -6.92 19.81
CA LEU A 28 3.30 -6.16 18.76
C LEU A 28 3.22 -4.65 19.03
N ASP A 29 3.67 -4.16 20.18
CA ASP A 29 3.50 -2.76 20.64
C ASP A 29 3.80 -1.72 19.57
N ASN A 30 4.93 -1.85 18.87
CA ASN A 30 5.32 -0.92 17.82
C ASN A 30 4.98 -1.42 16.40
N ALA A 31 4.84 -2.73 16.19
CA ALA A 31 4.68 -3.30 14.87
C ALA A 31 3.32 -2.98 14.24
N ILE A 32 2.25 -2.96 15.04
CA ILE A 32 0.90 -2.62 14.58
C ILE A 32 0.82 -1.14 14.18
N PRO A 33 1.12 -0.16 15.06
CA PRO A 33 1.07 1.26 14.68
C PRO A 33 2.02 1.59 13.53
N ASN A 34 3.21 1.00 13.48
CA ASN A 34 4.14 1.19 12.37
C ASN A 34 3.55 0.70 11.05
N THR A 35 2.91 -0.48 11.05
CA THR A 35 2.28 -1.03 9.83
C THR A 35 1.24 -0.07 9.28
N PHE A 36 0.33 0.43 10.13
CA PHE A 36 -0.71 1.36 9.69
C PHE A 36 -0.18 2.74 9.32
N PHE A 37 0.81 3.24 10.05
CA PHE A 37 1.44 4.53 9.73
C PHE A 37 2.14 4.48 8.37
N ILE A 38 2.99 3.47 8.15
CA ILE A 38 3.71 3.30 6.89
C ILE A 38 2.72 3.05 5.75
N ALA A 39 1.74 2.16 5.95
CA ALA A 39 0.76 1.83 4.92
C ALA A 39 -0.14 3.02 4.59
N GLY A 40 -0.67 3.71 5.58
CA GLY A 40 -1.55 4.85 5.39
C GLY A 40 -0.86 6.02 4.69
N THR A 41 0.35 6.38 5.14
CA THR A 41 1.15 7.43 4.51
C THR A 41 1.51 7.08 3.07
N SER A 42 1.94 5.83 2.83
CA SER A 42 2.25 5.36 1.47
C SER A 42 1.02 5.40 0.57
N LEU A 43 -0.14 4.98 1.06
CA LEU A 43 -1.37 4.98 0.28
C LEU A 43 -1.81 6.40 -0.11
N ILE A 44 -1.73 7.36 0.81
CA ILE A 44 -2.05 8.77 0.51
C ILE A 44 -1.15 9.27 -0.62
N LEU A 45 0.16 9.04 -0.53
CA LEU A 45 1.10 9.45 -1.57
C LEU A 45 0.84 8.74 -2.91
N ILE A 46 0.54 7.44 -2.88
CA ILE A 46 0.18 6.66 -4.07
C ILE A 46 -1.07 7.24 -4.75
N VAL A 47 -2.12 7.53 -4.00
CA VAL A 47 -3.36 8.08 -4.55
C VAL A 47 -3.11 9.44 -5.20
N LEU A 48 -2.39 10.34 -4.53
CA LEU A 48 -2.06 11.66 -5.08
C LEU A 48 -1.25 11.56 -6.37
N LEU A 49 -0.19 10.76 -6.37
CA LEU A 49 0.64 10.53 -7.56
C LEU A 49 -0.15 9.87 -8.69
N SER A 50 -1.02 8.92 -8.36
CA SER A 50 -1.80 8.19 -9.37
C SER A 50 -2.81 9.06 -10.08
N ILE A 51 -3.48 9.97 -9.36
CA ILE A 51 -4.40 10.94 -9.95
C ILE A 51 -3.65 11.84 -10.94
N MET A 52 -2.50 12.37 -10.51
CA MET A 52 -1.66 13.23 -11.35
C MET A 52 -1.18 12.50 -12.61
N VAL A 53 -0.61 11.30 -12.45
CA VAL A 53 -0.09 10.50 -13.58
C VAL A 53 -1.22 10.09 -14.52
N ALA A 54 -2.36 9.61 -14.00
CA ALA A 54 -3.50 9.23 -14.83
C ALA A 54 -4.02 10.40 -15.68
N TYR A 55 -4.14 11.59 -15.09
CA TYR A 55 -4.56 12.78 -15.83
C TYR A 55 -3.57 13.14 -16.94
N LEU A 56 -2.26 13.15 -16.66
CA LEU A 56 -1.24 13.43 -17.65
C LEU A 56 -1.23 12.41 -18.80
N VAL A 57 -1.33 11.13 -18.48
CA VAL A 57 -1.30 10.04 -19.47
C VAL A 57 -2.52 10.07 -20.37
N VAL A 58 -3.72 10.29 -19.84
CA VAL A 58 -4.97 10.20 -20.60
C VAL A 58 -5.30 11.51 -21.32
N ARG A 59 -5.12 12.67 -20.66
CA ARG A 59 -5.52 13.97 -21.20
C ARG A 59 -4.43 14.66 -22.03
N ARG A 60 -3.17 14.24 -21.89
CA ARG A 60 -2.05 14.82 -22.64
C ARG A 60 -1.28 13.71 -23.36
N ASN A 61 -1.75 13.34 -24.55
CA ASN A 61 -1.12 12.29 -25.35
C ASN A 61 0.15 12.82 -26.05
N ASN A 62 1.28 12.83 -25.33
CA ASN A 62 2.61 13.14 -25.85
C ASN A 62 3.62 12.04 -25.50
N PHE A 63 4.80 12.08 -26.14
CA PHE A 63 5.85 11.09 -25.93
C PHE A 63 6.28 10.97 -24.45
N VAL A 64 6.39 12.11 -23.76
CA VAL A 64 6.80 12.15 -22.34
C VAL A 64 5.78 11.42 -21.47
N ASN A 65 4.49 11.62 -21.69
CA ASN A 65 3.44 10.99 -20.90
C ASN A 65 3.33 9.48 -21.18
N LYS A 66 3.58 9.04 -22.39
CA LYS A 66 3.70 7.60 -22.71
C LYS A 66 4.91 6.99 -22.02
N PHE A 67 6.01 7.72 -21.95
CA PHE A 67 7.20 7.28 -21.22
C PHE A 67 6.95 7.19 -19.70
N ILE A 68 6.28 8.18 -19.09
CA ILE A 68 5.85 8.16 -17.69
C ILE A 68 4.94 6.96 -17.41
N ASP A 69 4.01 6.68 -18.32
CA ASP A 69 3.12 5.51 -18.21
C ASP A 69 3.92 4.20 -18.16
N THR A 70 4.86 4.02 -19.06
CA THR A 70 5.74 2.83 -19.10
C THR A 70 6.61 2.75 -17.85
N LEU A 71 7.26 3.87 -17.46
CA LEU A 71 8.10 3.93 -16.26
C LEU A 71 7.32 3.57 -14.98
N SER A 72 6.05 3.94 -14.89
CA SER A 72 5.23 3.64 -13.72
C SER A 72 4.99 2.15 -13.50
N MET A 73 5.21 1.33 -14.53
CA MET A 73 5.04 -0.14 -14.48
C MET A 73 6.31 -0.90 -14.13
N ILE A 74 7.48 -0.34 -14.42
CA ILE A 74 8.77 -1.02 -14.22
C ILE A 74 8.96 -1.47 -12.77
N PRO A 75 8.71 -0.66 -11.72
CA PRO A 75 8.92 -1.07 -10.35
C PRO A 75 8.02 -2.22 -9.88
N TYR A 76 6.89 -2.44 -10.55
CA TYR A 76 6.00 -3.57 -10.26
C TYR A 76 6.64 -4.91 -10.60
N VAL A 77 7.42 -4.97 -11.68
CA VAL A 77 8.08 -6.19 -12.17
C VAL A 77 9.37 -6.49 -11.39
N ILE A 78 10.03 -5.45 -10.86
CA ILE A 78 11.30 -5.62 -10.15
C ILE A 78 11.07 -6.31 -8.80
N PRO A 79 11.87 -7.35 -8.45
CA PRO A 79 11.81 -7.99 -7.13
C PRO A 79 12.02 -6.97 -6.00
N GLY A 80 11.22 -7.08 -4.93
CA GLY A 80 11.26 -6.14 -3.82
C GLY A 80 12.61 -6.05 -3.12
N SER A 81 13.33 -7.16 -3.02
CA SER A 81 14.70 -7.19 -2.49
C SER A 81 15.66 -6.33 -3.30
N VAL A 82 15.53 -6.34 -4.64
CA VAL A 82 16.36 -5.51 -5.52
C VAL A 82 16.07 -4.02 -5.27
N VAL A 83 14.80 -3.63 -5.20
CA VAL A 83 14.42 -2.25 -4.85
C VAL A 83 14.95 -1.86 -3.47
N GLY A 84 14.81 -2.75 -2.47
CA GLY A 84 15.33 -2.53 -1.13
C GLY A 84 16.84 -2.27 -1.12
N ILE A 85 17.62 -3.15 -1.76
CA ILE A 85 19.08 -3.01 -1.85
C ILE A 85 19.46 -1.73 -2.60
N SER A 86 18.82 -1.43 -3.71
CA SER A 86 19.07 -0.20 -4.48
C SER A 86 18.85 1.06 -3.66
N LEU A 87 17.77 1.09 -2.85
CA LEU A 87 17.48 2.20 -1.95
C LEU A 87 18.52 2.32 -0.83
N VAL A 88 18.98 1.19 -0.27
CA VAL A 88 20.07 1.22 0.72
C VAL A 88 21.34 1.81 0.10
N LEU A 89 21.75 1.35 -1.08
CA LEU A 89 22.95 1.85 -1.76
C LEU A 89 22.82 3.34 -2.13
N GLY A 90 21.66 3.76 -2.61
CA GLY A 90 21.43 5.14 -3.04
C GLY A 90 21.28 6.14 -1.88
N PHE A 91 20.74 5.70 -0.73
CA PHE A 91 20.40 6.58 0.39
C PHE A 91 21.16 6.28 1.68
N SER A 92 22.33 5.63 1.60
CA SER A 92 23.22 5.37 2.75
C SER A 92 24.23 6.49 3.00
N LYS A 93 24.43 7.41 2.05
CA LYS A 93 25.46 8.45 2.09
C LYS A 93 24.82 9.84 2.03
N LYS A 94 25.57 10.83 2.56
CA LYS A 94 25.22 12.25 2.41
C LYS A 94 25.08 12.63 0.92
N PRO A 95 24.17 13.58 0.56
CA PRO A 95 23.40 14.44 1.46
C PRO A 95 22.13 13.82 2.04
N PHE A 96 21.60 12.73 1.47
CA PHE A 96 20.31 12.15 1.85
C PHE A 96 20.48 10.78 2.50
N VAL A 97 20.69 10.76 3.82
CA VAL A 97 20.77 9.50 4.58
C VAL A 97 19.37 9.13 5.08
N LEU A 98 18.71 8.22 4.37
CA LEU A 98 17.35 7.76 4.70
C LEU A 98 17.32 6.33 5.25
N VAL A 99 18.40 5.58 5.17
CA VAL A 99 18.48 4.20 5.64
C VAL A 99 18.09 4.10 7.11
N GLY A 100 17.21 3.18 7.44
CA GLY A 100 16.71 2.97 8.80
C GLY A 100 15.63 3.97 9.26
N THR A 101 15.05 4.76 8.35
CA THR A 101 13.94 5.68 8.66
C THR A 101 12.61 5.16 8.12
N PHE A 102 11.49 5.70 8.64
CA PHE A 102 10.17 5.46 8.04
C PHE A 102 10.10 5.94 6.59
N SER A 103 10.80 7.02 6.27
CA SER A 103 10.77 7.63 4.93
C SER A 103 11.25 6.67 3.84
N ILE A 104 12.33 5.92 4.06
CA ILE A 104 12.82 4.98 3.05
C ILE A 104 11.85 3.81 2.82
N MET A 105 11.16 3.34 3.88
CA MET A 105 10.14 2.31 3.77
C MET A 105 8.93 2.82 2.98
N ILE A 106 8.48 4.04 3.27
CA ILE A 106 7.37 4.70 2.55
C ILE A 106 7.74 4.87 1.07
N VAL A 107 8.93 5.39 0.76
CA VAL A 107 9.42 5.56 -0.62
C VAL A 107 9.44 4.24 -1.36
N ALA A 108 9.96 3.16 -0.75
CA ALA A 108 9.97 1.83 -1.34
C ALA A 108 8.57 1.33 -1.71
N LEU A 109 7.61 1.52 -0.80
CA LEU A 109 6.22 1.10 -0.99
C LEU A 109 5.52 1.94 -2.06
N VAL A 110 5.73 3.26 -2.06
CA VAL A 110 5.18 4.16 -3.10
C VAL A 110 5.71 3.75 -4.47
N ILE A 111 7.02 3.58 -4.63
CA ILE A 111 7.63 3.18 -5.90
C ILE A 111 7.05 1.85 -6.39
N ARG A 112 6.91 0.86 -5.52
CA ARG A 112 6.49 -0.49 -5.90
C ARG A 112 4.99 -0.68 -6.08
N ARG A 113 4.15 0.07 -5.37
CA ARG A 113 2.71 -0.18 -5.28
C ARG A 113 1.84 0.86 -5.97
N ASN A 114 2.44 1.94 -6.53
CA ASN A 114 1.70 2.96 -7.26
C ASN A 114 1.03 2.41 -8.55
N SER A 115 1.61 1.40 -9.18
CA SER A 115 1.13 0.83 -10.44
C SER A 115 -0.33 0.38 -10.38
N TYR A 116 -0.79 -0.20 -9.28
CA TYR A 116 -2.18 -0.63 -9.12
C TYR A 116 -3.16 0.54 -9.22
N THR A 117 -2.89 1.60 -8.45
CA THR A 117 -3.78 2.77 -8.42
C THR A 117 -3.67 3.59 -9.71
N ILE A 118 -2.47 3.72 -10.30
CA ILE A 118 -2.28 4.39 -11.59
C ILE A 118 -3.11 3.68 -12.66
N ARG A 119 -3.00 2.37 -12.80
CA ARG A 119 -3.73 1.62 -13.84
C ARG A 119 -5.24 1.71 -13.68
N SER A 120 -5.74 1.57 -12.46
CA SER A 120 -7.16 1.71 -12.19
C SER A 120 -7.65 3.13 -12.49
N SER A 121 -6.87 4.15 -12.11
CA SER A 121 -7.19 5.56 -12.40
C SER A 121 -7.15 5.89 -13.89
N VAL A 122 -6.17 5.36 -14.62
CA VAL A 122 -6.08 5.51 -16.08
C VAL A 122 -7.29 4.85 -16.76
N ALA A 123 -7.62 3.61 -16.36
CA ALA A 123 -8.71 2.87 -16.97
C ALA A 123 -10.07 3.57 -16.81
N ILE A 124 -10.36 4.11 -15.64
CA ILE A 124 -11.61 4.85 -15.42
C ILE A 124 -11.61 6.20 -16.14
N LEU A 125 -10.49 6.93 -16.15
CA LEU A 125 -10.40 8.22 -16.82
C LEU A 125 -10.52 8.11 -18.35
N GLN A 126 -10.09 7.01 -18.94
CA GLN A 126 -10.29 6.72 -20.36
C GLN A 126 -11.77 6.56 -20.74
N GLN A 127 -12.62 6.16 -19.80
CA GLN A 127 -14.07 6.01 -19.99
C GLN A 127 -14.83 7.34 -19.87
N ILE A 128 -14.20 8.37 -19.28
CA ILE A 128 -14.82 9.68 -19.08
C ILE A 128 -14.53 10.56 -20.32
N PRO A 129 -15.56 10.97 -21.09
CA PRO A 129 -15.37 11.82 -22.26
C PRO A 129 -14.78 13.18 -21.87
N ILE A 130 -13.84 13.68 -22.67
CA ILE A 130 -13.23 14.99 -22.43
C ILE A 130 -14.25 16.14 -22.55
N SER A 131 -15.30 15.95 -23.34
CA SER A 131 -16.39 16.91 -23.53
C SER A 131 -17.06 17.34 -22.21
N MET A 132 -17.04 16.50 -21.18
CA MET A 132 -17.57 16.87 -19.85
C MET A 132 -16.75 17.96 -19.16
N GLU A 133 -15.41 17.88 -19.28
CA GLU A 133 -14.52 18.96 -18.81
C GLU A 133 -14.68 20.23 -19.66
N GLU A 134 -14.78 20.07 -20.99
CA GLU A 134 -14.94 21.18 -21.94
C GLU A 134 -16.27 21.90 -21.73
N ALA A 135 -17.36 21.20 -21.46
CA ALA A 135 -18.65 21.78 -21.12
C ALA A 135 -18.57 22.65 -19.85
N ALA A 136 -17.91 22.15 -18.79
CA ALA A 136 -17.72 22.92 -17.56
C ALA A 136 -16.88 24.18 -17.80
N ILE A 137 -15.85 24.09 -18.66
CA ILE A 137 -15.01 25.24 -19.03
C ILE A 137 -15.82 26.25 -19.87
N SER A 138 -16.65 25.79 -20.80
CA SER A 138 -17.53 26.64 -21.61
C SER A 138 -18.55 27.40 -20.78
N LEU A 139 -18.95 26.83 -19.63
CA LEU A 139 -19.80 27.50 -18.63
C LEU A 139 -19.03 28.42 -17.67
N GLY A 140 -17.76 28.73 -17.98
CA GLY A 140 -16.94 29.69 -17.24
C GLY A 140 -16.09 29.10 -16.11
N SER A 141 -16.02 27.77 -15.96
CA SER A 141 -15.12 27.17 -14.99
C SER A 141 -13.66 27.20 -15.47
N SER A 142 -12.71 27.46 -14.55
CA SER A 142 -11.30 27.26 -14.87
C SER A 142 -10.99 25.76 -15.03
N LYS A 143 -9.92 25.42 -15.77
CA LYS A 143 -9.50 24.01 -15.98
C LYS A 143 -9.34 23.23 -14.68
N MET A 144 -8.73 23.83 -13.66
CA MET A 144 -8.58 23.20 -12.34
C MET A 144 -9.93 22.98 -11.64
N LYS A 145 -10.83 23.98 -11.73
CA LYS A 145 -12.18 23.85 -11.16
C LYS A 145 -12.97 22.75 -11.88
N ALA A 146 -12.92 22.68 -13.21
CA ALA A 146 -13.56 21.63 -13.99
C ALA A 146 -13.02 20.23 -13.61
N PHE A 147 -11.69 20.10 -13.44
CA PHE A 147 -11.08 18.84 -12.99
C PHE A 147 -11.60 18.39 -11.63
N PHE A 148 -11.53 19.27 -10.60
CA PHE A 148 -11.94 18.88 -9.25
C PHE A 148 -13.47 18.75 -9.08
N ALA A 149 -14.27 19.52 -9.84
CA ALA A 149 -15.72 19.50 -9.75
C ALA A 149 -16.40 18.42 -10.60
N VAL A 150 -15.77 18.00 -11.72
CA VAL A 150 -16.36 17.04 -12.66
C VAL A 150 -15.52 15.76 -12.76
N THR A 151 -14.28 15.87 -13.22
CA THR A 151 -13.47 14.69 -13.56
C THR A 151 -13.10 13.87 -12.32
N MET A 152 -12.61 14.51 -11.27
CA MET A 152 -12.16 13.83 -10.07
C MET A 152 -13.28 13.04 -9.37
N PRO A 153 -14.49 13.58 -9.15
CA PRO A 153 -15.60 12.80 -8.60
C PRO A 153 -15.95 11.58 -9.45
N MET A 154 -15.95 11.72 -10.79
CA MET A 154 -16.24 10.61 -11.70
C MET A 154 -15.14 9.53 -11.67
N MET A 155 -13.89 9.90 -11.40
CA MET A 155 -12.77 8.96 -11.26
C MET A 155 -12.76 8.21 -9.92
N MET A 156 -13.53 8.63 -8.92
CA MET A 156 -13.41 8.12 -7.54
C MET A 156 -13.53 6.59 -7.44
N ASN A 157 -14.44 5.98 -8.20
CA ASN A 157 -14.62 4.53 -8.15
C ASN A 157 -13.35 3.78 -8.61
N GLY A 158 -12.69 4.24 -9.66
CA GLY A 158 -11.43 3.67 -10.13
C GLY A 158 -10.27 3.93 -9.14
N ILE A 159 -10.19 5.15 -8.61
CA ILE A 159 -9.17 5.51 -7.62
C ILE A 159 -9.32 4.63 -6.36
N VAL A 160 -10.53 4.49 -5.84
CA VAL A 160 -10.80 3.66 -4.65
C VAL A 160 -10.48 2.18 -4.91
N SER A 161 -10.88 1.65 -6.07
CA SER A 161 -10.57 0.25 -6.43
C SER A 161 -9.07 0.00 -6.51
N GLY A 162 -8.32 0.90 -7.15
CA GLY A 162 -6.85 0.82 -7.20
C GLY A 162 -6.20 1.00 -5.83
N ALA A 163 -6.72 1.91 -5.02
CA ALA A 163 -6.24 2.15 -3.65
C ALA A 163 -6.44 0.92 -2.75
N LEU A 164 -7.55 0.19 -2.89
CA LEU A 164 -7.79 -1.06 -2.17
C LEU A 164 -6.76 -2.13 -2.52
N LEU A 165 -6.45 -2.31 -3.81
CA LEU A 165 -5.41 -3.24 -4.24
C LEU A 165 -4.03 -2.85 -3.74
N SER A 166 -3.70 -1.55 -3.79
CA SER A 166 -2.45 -1.02 -3.23
C SER A 166 -2.39 -1.25 -1.72
N TRP A 167 -3.48 -1.02 -0.98
CA TRP A 167 -3.56 -1.19 0.47
C TRP A 167 -3.24 -2.62 0.91
N ILE A 168 -3.91 -3.62 0.30
CA ILE A 168 -3.65 -5.04 0.58
C ILE A 168 -2.18 -5.38 0.34
N SER A 169 -1.67 -4.93 -0.81
CA SER A 169 -0.29 -5.20 -1.23
C SER A 169 0.76 -4.51 -0.34
N ILE A 170 0.44 -3.36 0.25
CA ILE A 170 1.31 -2.62 1.16
C ILE A 170 1.37 -3.31 2.53
N ILE A 171 0.21 -3.64 3.12
CA ILE A 171 0.16 -4.25 4.46
C ILE A 171 0.88 -5.61 4.50
N THR A 172 0.83 -6.35 3.41
CA THR A 172 1.46 -7.68 3.31
C THR A 172 2.88 -7.66 2.74
N GLU A 173 3.44 -6.45 2.53
CA GLU A 173 4.77 -6.31 1.93
C GLU A 173 5.88 -6.79 2.90
N LEU A 174 6.68 -7.72 2.44
CA LEU A 174 7.85 -8.25 3.14
C LEU A 174 9.15 -8.00 2.38
N SER A 175 9.13 -8.16 1.05
CA SER A 175 10.35 -8.31 0.24
C SER A 175 11.31 -7.12 0.31
N SER A 176 10.79 -5.89 0.23
CA SER A 176 11.60 -4.67 0.40
C SER A 176 11.73 -4.31 1.88
N GLY A 177 10.67 -4.53 2.67
CA GLY A 177 10.65 -4.22 4.08
C GLY A 177 11.74 -4.91 4.89
N ILE A 178 11.99 -6.21 4.61
CA ILE A 178 13.02 -7.01 5.30
C ILE A 178 14.45 -6.49 5.08
N ILE A 179 14.69 -5.74 4.01
CA ILE A 179 15.99 -5.11 3.70
C ILE A 179 16.12 -3.74 4.36
N LEU A 180 15.01 -3.01 4.46
CA LEU A 180 15.01 -1.59 4.83
C LEU A 180 14.70 -1.32 6.30
N TYR A 181 14.09 -2.30 7.00
CA TYR A 181 13.64 -2.11 8.38
C TYR A 181 14.80 -1.98 9.38
N ASN A 182 14.50 -1.36 10.48
CA ASN A 182 15.28 -1.44 11.69
C ASN A 182 14.35 -1.70 12.90
N TYR A 183 14.91 -1.74 14.10
CA TYR A 183 14.17 -1.96 15.34
C TYR A 183 12.96 -1.00 15.51
N ARG A 184 13.11 0.28 15.10
CA ARG A 184 12.05 1.30 15.25
C ARG A 184 10.98 1.24 14.16
N THR A 185 11.32 0.74 12.98
CA THR A 185 10.46 0.76 11.79
C THR A 185 9.90 -0.61 11.43
N THR A 186 10.02 -1.57 12.35
CA THR A 186 9.51 -2.93 12.14
C THR A 186 7.99 -2.93 11.92
N THR A 187 7.52 -3.76 10.99
CA THR A 187 6.09 -3.97 10.69
C THR A 187 5.64 -5.35 11.13
N LEU A 188 4.33 -5.56 11.19
CA LEU A 188 3.74 -6.83 11.60
C LEU A 188 4.19 -7.99 10.68
N THR A 189 4.28 -7.76 9.37
CA THR A 189 4.75 -8.76 8.41
C THR A 189 6.22 -9.14 8.64
N ILE A 190 7.06 -8.17 8.98
CA ILE A 190 8.47 -8.41 9.33
C ILE A 190 8.58 -9.19 10.64
N GLN A 191 7.75 -8.88 11.64
CA GLN A 191 7.71 -9.64 12.88
C GLN A 191 7.31 -11.10 12.65
N ILE A 192 6.28 -11.35 11.86
CA ILE A 192 5.85 -12.71 11.49
C ILE A 192 7.04 -13.47 10.91
N TYR A 193 7.73 -12.89 9.92
CA TYR A 193 8.90 -13.50 9.32
C TYR A 193 10.01 -13.79 10.34
N THR A 194 10.28 -12.86 11.23
CA THR A 194 11.30 -12.98 12.26
C THR A 194 10.99 -14.15 13.22
N TYR A 195 9.73 -14.31 13.64
CA TYR A 195 9.34 -15.41 14.53
C TYR A 195 9.30 -16.76 13.81
N VAL A 196 8.93 -16.80 12.53
CA VAL A 196 9.07 -17.99 11.68
C VAL A 196 10.54 -18.41 11.61
N SER A 197 11.43 -17.46 11.33
CA SER A 197 12.89 -17.74 11.18
C SER A 197 13.53 -18.22 12.51
N ARG A 198 12.99 -17.78 13.65
CA ARG A 198 13.40 -18.23 14.99
C ARG A 198 12.79 -19.60 15.38
N GLY A 199 11.89 -20.16 14.56
CA GLY A 199 11.19 -21.41 14.84
C GLY A 199 10.04 -21.28 15.85
N SER A 200 9.60 -20.07 16.17
CA SER A 200 8.46 -19.80 17.07
C SER A 200 7.15 -19.78 16.30
N TYR A 201 6.80 -20.92 15.70
CA TYR A 201 5.67 -21.01 14.75
C TYR A 201 4.31 -20.68 15.36
N GLY A 202 4.06 -20.99 16.63
CA GLY A 202 2.80 -20.65 17.29
C GLY A 202 2.58 -19.15 17.41
N ILE A 203 3.62 -18.40 17.82
CA ILE A 203 3.58 -16.94 17.93
C ILE A 203 3.43 -16.32 16.52
N ALA A 204 4.19 -16.82 15.54
CA ALA A 204 4.08 -16.35 14.15
C ALA A 204 2.67 -16.59 13.57
N ALA A 205 2.07 -17.74 13.83
CA ALA A 205 0.71 -18.07 13.40
C ALA A 205 -0.34 -17.16 14.06
N ALA A 206 -0.19 -16.86 15.36
CA ALA A 206 -1.06 -15.90 16.05
C ALA A 206 -0.93 -14.48 15.45
N MET A 207 0.30 -13.99 15.21
CA MET A 207 0.54 -12.70 14.55
C MET A 207 -0.04 -12.67 13.14
N ALA A 208 0.09 -13.74 12.35
CA ALA A 208 -0.48 -13.84 11.01
C ALA A 208 -2.02 -13.78 11.03
N THR A 209 -2.65 -14.42 12.01
CA THR A 209 -4.10 -14.34 12.22
C THR A 209 -4.52 -12.91 12.56
N ILE A 210 -3.79 -12.24 13.46
CA ILE A 210 -4.03 -10.82 13.80
C ILE A 210 -3.91 -9.95 12.55
N LEU A 211 -2.85 -10.10 11.75
CA LEU A 211 -2.66 -9.36 10.49
C LEU A 211 -3.83 -9.59 9.53
N SER A 212 -4.26 -10.84 9.35
CA SER A 212 -5.38 -11.17 8.46
C SER A 212 -6.68 -10.54 8.92
N LEU A 213 -6.98 -10.58 10.21
CA LEU A 213 -8.17 -9.93 10.79
C LEU A 213 -8.12 -8.41 10.63
N MET A 214 -6.99 -7.79 10.93
CA MET A 214 -6.81 -6.33 10.77
C MET A 214 -6.94 -5.91 9.30
N THR A 215 -6.38 -6.70 8.38
CA THR A 215 -6.53 -6.44 6.93
C THR A 215 -7.99 -6.57 6.50
N ALA A 216 -8.69 -7.62 6.92
CA ALA A 216 -10.11 -7.82 6.61
C ALA A 216 -10.97 -6.68 7.18
N LEU A 217 -10.75 -6.28 8.42
CA LEU A 217 -11.47 -5.17 9.05
C LEU A 217 -11.20 -3.84 8.34
N SER A 218 -9.95 -3.57 7.97
CA SER A 218 -9.61 -2.35 7.22
C SER A 218 -10.28 -2.33 5.83
N LEU A 219 -10.34 -3.45 5.13
CA LEU A 219 -11.04 -3.57 3.85
C LEU A 219 -12.55 -3.37 4.00
N MET A 220 -13.16 -3.98 5.01
CA MET A 220 -14.57 -3.74 5.31
C MET A 220 -14.85 -2.27 5.61
N GLY A 221 -13.98 -1.63 6.38
CA GLY A 221 -14.03 -0.18 6.62
C GLY A 221 -13.97 0.63 5.31
N PHE A 222 -13.00 0.35 4.44
CA PHE A 222 -12.90 0.99 3.12
C PHE A 222 -14.16 0.80 2.28
N MET A 223 -14.69 -0.43 2.23
CA MET A 223 -15.90 -0.73 1.46
C MET A 223 -17.12 0.00 2.01
N PHE A 224 -17.27 0.08 3.34
CA PHE A 224 -18.36 0.78 3.97
C PHE A 224 -18.32 2.29 3.67
N PHE A 225 -17.15 2.92 3.79
CA PHE A 225 -16.97 4.33 3.44
C PHE A 225 -17.15 4.60 1.94
N SER A 226 -16.75 3.68 1.08
CA SER A 226 -16.95 3.78 -0.37
C SER A 226 -18.43 3.66 -0.75
N LYS A 227 -19.16 2.72 -0.15
CA LYS A 227 -20.58 2.50 -0.42
C LYS A 227 -21.46 3.66 0.05
N ASN A 228 -21.09 4.32 1.15
CA ASN A 228 -21.86 5.45 1.71
C ASN A 228 -21.67 6.75 0.90
N LYS A 229 -20.69 6.80 0.00
CA LYS A 229 -20.54 7.82 -1.04
C LYS A 229 -21.12 7.30 -2.36
N ASN A 230 -22.30 6.69 -2.32
CA ASN A 230 -23.06 6.47 -3.54
C ASN A 230 -23.20 7.82 -4.24
N VAL A 231 -22.28 8.09 -5.15
CA VAL A 231 -22.54 8.97 -6.26
C VAL A 231 -23.61 8.24 -7.03
N MET A 232 -24.86 8.63 -6.76
CA MET A 232 -26.00 8.23 -7.54
C MET A 232 -25.71 8.58 -9.00
N PHE A 233 -25.76 7.58 -9.85
CA PHE A 233 -26.15 7.68 -11.24
C PHE A 233 -27.40 6.86 -11.45
#